data_ab51ebdc7b8ceb357fba224c08310dcc
#
_entry.id   ab51ebdc7b8ceb357fba224c08310dcc
#
_cell.length_a   1.000
_cell.length_b   1.000
_cell.length_c   1.000
_cell.angle_alpha   90.00
_cell.angle_beta   90.00
_cell.angle_gamma   90.00
#
_symmetry.space_group_name_H-M   'P 1'
#
loop_
_entity.id
_entity.type
_entity.pdbx_description
1 polymer ?
#
loop_
_entity_poly.entity_id
_entity_poly.type
_entity_poly.pdbx_seq_one_letter_code
_entity_poly.pdbx_strand_id
1 'polypeptide(L)'
;MNNSYNERSMKIIDLKKTILEDNDADADRLREELKKKNVFYMNVMSSPGSGKTTTVGTIERLRKHFNIGVMEADIDSDVDALTVAKAGVSAVQLHTGGMCHLDADMSRQGMAALEAEADNTLDFIILENVGNLVCPAEFDTGACLNVAILSVPEGDDKPLKYPLMFEKCQVVIINKIDSMPAFDFDMDRVKDNIAMRNPEAVVFPISARTGEGMDAWCEWLKDNAAQYLGENQNG
;
A
#
# COMPACT_ATOMS: atom_id res chain seq x y z
N MET A 1 -44.51 -49.17 -0.20
CA MET A 1 -43.07 -49.01 0.02
C MET A 1 -42.69 -47.61 -0.36
N ASN A 2 -42.62 -46.73 0.65
CA ASN A 2 -42.26 -45.31 0.44
C ASN A 2 -40.72 -45.24 0.49
N ASN A 3 -40.13 -44.98 -0.66
CA ASN A 3 -38.67 -44.75 -0.77
C ASN A 3 -38.44 -43.26 -0.55
N SER A 4 -38.27 -42.84 0.71
CA SER A 4 -37.82 -41.48 1.05
C SER A 4 -36.32 -41.41 0.80
N TYR A 5 -35.92 -40.97 -0.40
CA TYR A 5 -34.57 -40.52 -0.63
C TYR A 5 -34.34 -39.23 0.20
N ASN A 6 -33.53 -39.38 1.22
CA ASN A 6 -33.05 -38.25 2.02
C ASN A 6 -32.07 -37.45 1.15
N GLU A 7 -32.55 -36.37 0.50
CA GLU A 7 -31.69 -35.45 -0.25
C GLU A 7 -30.74 -34.78 0.76
N ARG A 8 -29.53 -35.31 0.83
CA ARG A 8 -28.44 -34.61 1.52
C ARG A 8 -28.11 -33.36 0.70
N SER A 9 -28.50 -32.21 1.19
CA SER A 9 -28.10 -30.94 0.59
C SER A 9 -26.56 -30.85 0.60
N MET A 10 -25.95 -30.69 -0.57
CA MET A 10 -24.53 -30.46 -0.69
C MET A 10 -24.23 -29.04 -0.20
N LYS A 11 -23.40 -28.93 0.85
CA LYS A 11 -22.94 -27.64 1.36
C LYS A 11 -21.77 -27.19 0.49
N ILE A 12 -21.94 -26.10 -0.25
CA ILE A 12 -20.86 -25.43 -0.97
C ILE A 12 -20.16 -24.50 0.03
N ILE A 13 -18.85 -24.65 0.19
CA ILE A 13 -18.01 -23.79 1.02
C ILE A 13 -17.10 -23.01 0.07
N ASP A 14 -17.23 -21.69 0.07
CA ASP A 14 -16.32 -20.79 -0.63
C ASP A 14 -15.14 -20.50 0.29
N LEU A 15 -14.06 -21.25 0.10
CA LEU A 15 -12.84 -21.12 0.92
C LEU A 15 -12.16 -19.77 0.73
N LYS A 16 -12.19 -19.20 -0.48
CA LYS A 16 -11.61 -17.86 -0.73
C LYS A 16 -12.33 -16.79 0.07
N LYS A 17 -13.66 -16.84 0.10
CA LYS A 17 -14.47 -15.89 0.87
C LYS A 17 -14.17 -15.95 2.36
N THR A 18 -14.07 -17.15 2.94
CA THR A 18 -13.75 -17.34 4.37
C THR A 18 -12.36 -16.80 4.71
N ILE A 19 -11.34 -17.06 3.86
CA ILE A 19 -9.98 -16.57 4.06
C ILE A 19 -9.95 -15.04 4.05
N LEU A 20 -10.65 -14.40 3.12
CA LEU A 20 -10.72 -12.94 3.05
C LEU A 20 -11.45 -12.33 4.26
N GLU A 21 -12.57 -12.91 4.69
CA GLU A 21 -13.32 -12.45 5.88
C GLU A 21 -12.49 -12.57 7.16
N ASP A 22 -11.70 -13.64 7.32
CA ASP A 22 -10.80 -13.84 8.46
C ASP A 22 -9.65 -12.81 8.44
N ASN A 23 -9.09 -12.55 7.26
CA ASN A 23 -8.06 -11.52 7.08
C ASN A 23 -8.60 -10.13 7.36
N ASP A 24 -9.79 -9.77 6.87
CA ASP A 24 -10.39 -8.45 7.09
C ASP A 24 -10.61 -8.19 8.59
N ALA A 25 -11.09 -9.20 9.33
CA ALA A 25 -11.24 -9.11 10.77
C ALA A 25 -9.89 -8.96 11.51
N ASP A 26 -8.82 -9.57 11.00
CA ASP A 26 -7.47 -9.40 11.55
C ASP A 26 -6.85 -8.04 11.20
N ALA A 27 -7.10 -7.55 9.99
CA ALA A 27 -6.70 -6.21 9.56
C ALA A 27 -7.34 -5.11 10.42
N ASP A 28 -8.63 -5.27 10.77
CA ASP A 28 -9.32 -4.35 11.68
C ASP A 28 -8.69 -4.35 13.08
N ARG A 29 -8.36 -5.54 13.62
CA ARG A 29 -7.64 -5.64 14.89
C ARG A 29 -6.28 -4.96 14.84
N LEU A 30 -5.53 -5.16 13.75
CA LEU A 30 -4.23 -4.51 13.57
C LEU A 30 -4.35 -2.99 13.52
N ARG A 31 -5.35 -2.44 12.80
CA ARG A 31 -5.63 -0.99 12.79
C ARG A 31 -5.89 -0.44 14.19
N GLU A 32 -6.71 -1.14 14.98
CA GLU A 32 -6.99 -0.74 16.37
C GLU A 32 -5.73 -0.81 17.28
N GLU A 33 -4.87 -1.80 17.10
CA GLU A 33 -3.60 -1.92 17.82
C GLU A 33 -2.66 -0.75 17.48
N LEU A 34 -2.50 -0.43 16.18
CA LEU A 34 -1.66 0.66 15.70
C LEU A 34 -2.19 2.03 16.13
N LYS A 35 -3.52 2.20 16.11
CA LYS A 35 -4.16 3.41 16.62
C LYS A 35 -3.83 3.63 18.11
N LYS A 36 -3.90 2.60 18.93
CA LYS A 36 -3.52 2.66 20.37
C LYS A 36 -2.03 2.93 20.59
N LYS A 37 -1.17 2.43 19.70
CA LYS A 37 0.28 2.70 19.72
C LYS A 37 0.62 4.08 19.13
N ASN A 38 -0.34 4.79 18.55
CA ASN A 38 -0.16 6.06 17.83
C ASN A 38 0.81 5.90 16.66
N VAL A 39 0.58 4.91 15.81
CA VAL A 39 1.38 4.60 14.61
C VAL A 39 0.56 4.80 13.36
N PHE A 40 1.03 5.64 12.45
CA PHE A 40 0.48 5.78 11.10
C PHE A 40 1.08 4.71 10.18
N TYR A 41 0.23 3.88 9.59
CA TYR A 41 0.65 2.78 8.73
C TYR A 41 0.12 2.95 7.31
N MET A 42 1.04 3.09 6.35
CA MET A 42 0.77 3.28 4.93
C MET A 42 1.17 2.05 4.11
N ASN A 43 0.26 1.52 3.31
CA ASN A 43 0.52 0.45 2.34
C ASN A 43 0.65 1.05 0.93
N VAL A 44 1.79 0.81 0.28
CA VAL A 44 2.10 1.27 -1.08
C VAL A 44 2.04 0.09 -2.03
N MET A 45 1.13 0.14 -2.99
CA MET A 45 0.90 -0.89 -4.00
C MET A 45 1.26 -0.39 -5.39
N SER A 46 1.95 -1.20 -6.18
CA SER A 46 2.43 -0.78 -7.50
C SER A 46 2.71 -1.96 -8.41
N SER A 47 2.84 -1.70 -9.71
CA SER A 47 3.49 -2.64 -10.62
C SER A 47 5.00 -2.69 -10.40
N PRO A 48 5.67 -3.77 -10.77
CA PRO A 48 7.14 -3.80 -10.79
C PRO A 48 7.70 -2.62 -11.59
N GLY A 49 8.67 -1.90 -11.00
CA GLY A 49 9.35 -0.78 -11.65
C GLY A 49 8.59 0.55 -11.72
N SER A 50 7.40 0.68 -11.12
CA SER A 50 6.64 1.95 -11.15
C SER A 50 6.95 2.91 -10.01
N GLY A 51 7.47 2.45 -8.85
CA GLY A 51 7.39 3.28 -7.68
C GLY A 51 8.51 3.34 -6.65
N LYS A 52 9.46 2.42 -6.57
CA LYS A 52 10.44 2.37 -5.46
C LYS A 52 11.18 3.69 -5.18
N THR A 53 11.62 4.41 -6.23
CA THR A 53 12.24 5.74 -6.09
C THR A 53 11.29 6.76 -5.44
N THR A 54 9.98 6.60 -5.56
CA THR A 54 8.97 7.46 -4.91
C THR A 54 8.99 7.26 -3.40
N THR A 55 9.08 6.01 -2.93
CA THR A 55 9.17 5.68 -1.50
C THR A 55 10.40 6.35 -0.88
N VAL A 56 11.58 6.19 -1.49
CA VAL A 56 12.82 6.84 -1.02
C VAL A 56 12.70 8.36 -0.98
N GLY A 57 12.20 8.98 -2.05
CA GLY A 57 11.99 10.43 -2.10
C GLY A 57 10.99 10.95 -1.06
N THR A 58 9.98 10.13 -0.71
CA THR A 58 9.03 10.43 0.36
C THR A 58 9.72 10.37 1.73
N ILE A 59 10.49 9.31 2.01
CA ILE A 59 11.24 9.14 3.26
C ILE A 59 12.19 10.33 3.48
N GLU A 60 12.98 10.71 2.49
CA GLU A 60 13.95 11.81 2.59
C GLU A 60 13.30 13.13 3.03
N ARG A 61 12.06 13.38 2.62
CA ARG A 61 11.30 14.58 2.98
C ARG A 61 10.65 14.49 4.36
N LEU A 62 10.15 13.32 4.76
CA LEU A 62 9.36 13.13 5.97
C LEU A 62 10.15 12.74 7.22
N ARG A 63 11.36 12.17 7.09
CA ARG A 63 12.17 11.67 8.20
C ARG A 63 12.58 12.72 9.25
N LYS A 64 12.37 14.01 8.96
CA LYS A 64 12.57 15.10 9.93
C LYS A 64 11.35 15.35 10.81
N HIS A 65 10.22 14.78 10.45
CA HIS A 65 8.92 14.98 11.09
C HIS A 65 8.45 13.72 11.82
N PHE A 66 8.86 12.54 11.34
CA PHE A 66 8.43 11.24 11.84
C PHE A 66 9.61 10.28 12.01
N ASN A 67 9.47 9.36 12.97
CA ASN A 67 10.33 8.19 13.11
C ASN A 67 9.82 7.11 12.17
N ILE A 68 10.39 7.06 10.97
CA ILE A 68 9.90 6.21 9.89
C ILE A 68 10.57 4.84 9.94
N GLY A 69 9.77 3.80 9.79
CA GLY A 69 10.23 2.45 9.50
C GLY A 69 9.65 1.94 8.17
N VAL A 70 10.37 1.08 7.48
CA VAL A 70 9.98 0.56 6.17
C VAL A 70 10.01 -0.96 6.15
N MET A 71 8.94 -1.54 5.67
CA MET A 71 8.84 -2.96 5.34
C MET A 71 8.81 -3.08 3.82
N GLU A 72 9.74 -3.80 3.23
CA GLU A 72 9.77 -4.08 1.80
C GLU A 72 9.39 -5.53 1.55
N ALA A 73 8.29 -5.74 0.82
CA ALA A 73 7.87 -7.07 0.40
C ALA A 73 8.36 -7.35 -1.01
N ASP A 74 9.22 -8.34 -1.15
CA ASP A 74 9.66 -8.83 -2.45
C ASP A 74 9.63 -10.36 -2.49
N ILE A 75 9.54 -10.89 -3.72
CA ILE A 75 9.52 -12.34 -3.94
C ILE A 75 10.93 -12.91 -3.76
N ASP A 76 11.99 -12.20 -4.23
CA ASP A 76 13.36 -12.76 -4.32
C ASP A 76 14.52 -11.74 -4.32
N SER A 77 14.36 -10.45 -3.92
CA SER A 77 15.45 -9.46 -4.06
C SER A 77 15.79 -8.72 -2.78
N ASP A 78 17.08 -8.76 -2.38
CA ASP A 78 17.63 -8.03 -1.22
C ASP A 78 18.12 -6.61 -1.58
N VAL A 79 18.00 -6.17 -2.85
CA VAL A 79 18.65 -4.95 -3.34
C VAL A 79 17.97 -3.68 -2.86
N ASP A 80 16.67 -3.74 -2.61
CA ASP A 80 15.84 -2.57 -2.37
C ASP A 80 15.88 -2.12 -0.91
N ALA A 81 15.85 -3.04 0.05
CA ALA A 81 16.02 -2.75 1.48
C ALA A 81 17.35 -2.00 1.78
N LEU A 82 18.41 -2.33 1.06
CA LEU A 82 19.68 -1.61 1.16
C LEU A 82 19.59 -0.16 0.67
N THR A 83 18.73 0.12 -0.31
CA THR A 83 18.55 1.48 -0.83
C THR A 83 17.74 2.33 0.15
N VAL A 84 16.72 1.77 0.78
CA VAL A 84 15.93 2.41 1.83
C VAL A 84 16.78 2.65 3.09
N ALA A 85 17.56 1.65 3.52
CA ALA A 85 18.46 1.80 4.67
C ALA A 85 19.48 2.94 4.47
N LYS A 86 19.94 3.21 3.24
CA LYS A 86 20.78 4.37 2.92
C LYS A 86 20.07 5.71 3.12
N ALA A 87 18.73 5.75 3.09
CA ALA A 87 17.95 6.93 3.44
C ALA A 87 17.97 7.23 4.96
N GLY A 88 18.59 6.36 5.77
CA GLY A 88 18.80 6.57 7.21
C GLY A 88 17.56 6.31 8.06
N VAL A 89 16.74 5.35 7.67
CA VAL A 89 15.58 4.84 8.42
C VAL A 89 15.72 3.33 8.63
N SER A 90 15.06 2.79 9.66
CA SER A 90 15.00 1.35 9.90
C SER A 90 14.22 0.67 8.78
N ALA A 91 14.75 -0.42 8.24
CA ALA A 91 14.11 -1.16 7.16
C ALA A 91 14.27 -2.67 7.35
N VAL A 92 13.23 -3.42 6.99
CA VAL A 92 13.25 -4.88 6.97
C VAL A 92 12.73 -5.38 5.62
N GLN A 93 13.34 -6.46 5.14
CA GLN A 93 12.91 -7.18 3.96
C GLN A 93 11.98 -8.32 4.36
N LEU A 94 10.81 -8.42 3.72
CA LEU A 94 9.85 -9.48 3.94
C LEU A 94 9.86 -10.44 2.75
N HIS A 95 10.36 -11.65 2.95
CA HIS A 95 10.29 -12.70 1.94
C HIS A 95 8.94 -13.41 2.01
N THR A 96 8.13 -13.28 0.98
CA THR A 96 6.77 -13.85 0.96
C THR A 96 6.74 -15.35 0.67
N GLY A 97 7.88 -15.98 0.39
CA GLY A 97 7.95 -17.42 0.04
C GLY A 97 7.19 -17.77 -1.24
N GLY A 98 7.10 -16.83 -2.18
CA GLY A 98 6.40 -17.00 -3.45
C GLY A 98 4.93 -16.53 -3.46
N MET A 99 4.42 -16.00 -2.33
CA MET A 99 3.09 -15.36 -2.32
C MET A 99 3.16 -13.98 -2.98
N CYS A 100 2.10 -13.64 -3.71
CA CYS A 100 2.01 -12.40 -4.49
C CYS A 100 1.38 -11.22 -3.72
N HIS A 101 1.21 -11.33 -2.40
CA HIS A 101 0.63 -10.33 -1.51
C HIS A 101 1.11 -10.52 -0.08
N LEU A 102 0.87 -9.51 0.76
CA LEU A 102 0.85 -9.64 2.21
C LEU A 102 -0.58 -9.53 2.73
N ASP A 103 -0.85 -10.23 3.82
CA ASP A 103 -2.05 -10.11 4.64
C ASP A 103 -1.77 -9.36 5.95
N ALA A 104 -2.77 -9.26 6.84
CA ALA A 104 -2.64 -8.55 8.11
C ALA A 104 -1.68 -9.26 9.08
N ASP A 105 -1.66 -10.60 9.12
CA ASP A 105 -0.76 -11.36 9.99
C ASP A 105 0.70 -11.22 9.56
N MET A 106 0.98 -11.33 8.27
CA MET A 106 2.30 -11.08 7.69
C MET A 106 2.77 -9.65 7.97
N SER A 107 1.87 -8.66 7.86
CA SER A 107 2.16 -7.26 8.19
C SER A 107 2.54 -7.11 9.66
N ARG A 108 1.81 -7.76 10.58
CA ARG A 108 2.13 -7.77 12.03
C ARG A 108 3.49 -8.39 12.31
N GLN A 109 3.82 -9.52 11.66
CA GLN A 109 5.14 -10.16 11.79
C GLN A 109 6.26 -9.24 11.29
N GLY A 110 6.05 -8.57 10.16
CA GLY A 110 6.99 -7.60 9.60
C GLY A 110 7.21 -6.41 10.54
N MET A 111 6.15 -5.86 11.12
CA MET A 111 6.24 -4.78 12.11
C MET A 111 7.01 -5.19 13.35
N ALA A 112 6.78 -6.39 13.88
CA ALA A 112 7.51 -6.89 15.04
C ALA A 112 9.03 -7.01 14.76
N ALA A 113 9.39 -7.47 13.56
CA ALA A 113 10.79 -7.50 13.12
C ALA A 113 11.37 -6.08 12.96
N LEU A 114 10.60 -5.16 12.38
CA LEU A 114 11.00 -3.76 12.18
C LEU A 114 11.18 -3.03 13.52
N GLU A 115 10.25 -3.21 14.48
CA GLU A 115 10.34 -2.62 15.82
C GLU A 115 11.59 -3.14 16.58
N ALA A 116 12.01 -4.39 16.35
CA ALA A 116 13.22 -4.96 16.97
C ALA A 116 14.53 -4.38 16.42
N GLU A 117 14.53 -3.91 15.16
CA GLU A 117 15.68 -3.30 14.48
C GLU A 117 15.71 -1.77 14.62
N ALA A 118 14.63 -1.16 15.12
CA ALA A 118 14.52 0.28 15.21
C ALA A 118 15.22 0.83 16.48
N ASP A 119 16.02 1.88 16.30
CA ASP A 119 16.68 2.59 17.42
C ASP A 119 15.70 3.43 18.25
N ASN A 120 14.57 3.83 17.66
CA ASN A 120 13.55 4.68 18.27
C ASN A 120 12.16 4.08 18.10
N THR A 121 11.21 4.52 18.92
CA THR A 121 9.80 4.19 18.73
C THR A 121 9.34 4.75 17.39
N LEU A 122 8.80 3.89 16.52
CA LEU A 122 8.27 4.28 15.22
C LEU A 122 6.89 4.90 15.40
N ASP A 123 6.62 5.97 14.67
CA ASP A 123 5.31 6.63 14.58
C ASP A 123 4.76 6.62 13.14
N PHE A 124 5.59 6.24 12.15
CA PHE A 124 5.21 6.12 10.76
C PHE A 124 5.81 4.85 10.14
N ILE A 125 4.97 3.96 9.65
CA ILE A 125 5.40 2.72 8.98
C ILE A 125 4.95 2.75 7.52
N ILE A 126 5.87 2.45 6.62
CA ILE A 126 5.60 2.27 5.18
C ILE A 126 5.76 0.80 4.84
N LEU A 127 4.74 0.19 4.28
CA LEU A 127 4.86 -1.09 3.58
C LEU A 127 4.95 -0.83 2.08
N GLU A 128 6.05 -1.18 1.46
CA GLU A 128 6.12 -1.36 0.02
C GLU A 128 5.72 -2.80 -0.31
N ASN A 129 4.50 -2.96 -0.80
CA ASN A 129 3.91 -4.27 -1.07
C ASN A 129 4.53 -4.93 -2.30
N VAL A 130 4.30 -6.22 -2.47
CA VAL A 130 4.76 -6.99 -3.65
C VAL A 130 4.31 -6.30 -4.94
N GLY A 131 5.20 -6.21 -5.92
CA GLY A 131 4.92 -5.61 -7.22
C GLY A 131 3.85 -6.37 -8.01
N ASN A 132 2.57 -6.07 -7.73
CA ASN A 132 1.40 -6.72 -8.31
C ASN A 132 0.18 -5.81 -8.17
N LEU A 133 -0.68 -5.74 -9.20
CA LEU A 133 -1.88 -4.90 -9.20
C LEU A 133 -3.18 -5.65 -8.86
N VAL A 134 -3.12 -6.96 -8.59
CA VAL A 134 -4.30 -7.81 -8.33
C VAL A 134 -4.31 -8.27 -6.88
N CYS A 135 -3.39 -9.15 -6.51
CA CYS A 135 -3.42 -9.79 -5.20
C CYS A 135 -3.31 -8.82 -4.01
N PRO A 136 -2.42 -7.80 -4.02
CA PRO A 136 -2.34 -6.84 -2.92
C PRO A 136 -3.61 -6.02 -2.70
N ALA A 137 -4.46 -5.90 -3.71
CA ALA A 137 -5.75 -5.21 -3.59
C ALA A 137 -6.85 -6.09 -2.96
N GLU A 138 -6.70 -7.41 -3.00
CA GLU A 138 -7.66 -8.36 -2.41
C GLU A 138 -7.45 -8.56 -0.91
N PHE A 139 -6.20 -8.40 -0.42
CA PHE A 139 -5.84 -8.68 0.98
C PHE A 139 -5.56 -7.38 1.73
N ASP A 140 -6.36 -7.14 2.75
CA ASP A 140 -6.19 -5.98 3.63
C ASP A 140 -4.99 -6.21 4.56
N THR A 141 -4.05 -5.28 4.54
CA THR A 141 -2.83 -5.33 5.37
C THR A 141 -2.99 -4.67 6.74
N GLY A 142 -4.16 -4.12 7.06
CA GLY A 142 -4.40 -3.32 8.26
C GLY A 142 -3.87 -1.88 8.17
N ALA A 143 -3.47 -1.41 7.00
CA ALA A 143 -3.03 -0.02 6.82
C ALA A 143 -4.18 0.98 7.00
N CYS A 144 -3.86 2.17 7.53
CA CYS A 144 -4.81 3.29 7.61
C CYS A 144 -4.83 4.13 6.31
N LEU A 145 -3.80 3.99 5.47
CA LEU A 145 -3.73 4.64 4.16
C LEU A 145 -3.22 3.64 3.11
N ASN A 146 -3.99 3.45 2.04
CA ASN A 146 -3.59 2.69 0.86
C ASN A 146 -3.26 3.64 -0.29
N VAL A 147 -2.07 3.49 -0.87
CA VAL A 147 -1.55 4.30 -1.97
C VAL A 147 -1.28 3.41 -3.17
N ALA A 148 -1.87 3.71 -4.32
CA ALA A 148 -1.49 3.08 -5.59
C ALA A 148 -0.47 3.95 -6.32
N ILE A 149 0.59 3.34 -6.87
CA ILE A 149 1.51 4.02 -7.78
C ILE A 149 1.34 3.44 -9.18
N LEU A 150 0.95 4.31 -10.11
CA LEU A 150 0.89 4.07 -11.54
C LEU A 150 1.97 4.91 -12.22
N SER A 151 2.71 4.37 -13.18
CA SER A 151 3.67 5.17 -13.95
C SER A 151 3.19 5.41 -15.38
N VAL A 152 3.58 6.55 -15.95
CA VAL A 152 3.22 6.95 -17.33
C VAL A 152 3.46 5.83 -18.36
N PRO A 153 4.60 5.12 -18.37
CA PRO A 153 4.84 4.04 -19.32
C PRO A 153 3.86 2.86 -19.25
N GLU A 154 3.11 2.73 -18.16
CA GLU A 154 2.14 1.64 -17.98
C GLU A 154 0.81 1.89 -18.69
N GLY A 155 0.54 3.13 -19.07
CA GLY A 155 -0.68 3.54 -19.76
C GLY A 155 -1.78 4.04 -18.83
N ASP A 156 -2.63 4.90 -19.37
CA ASP A 156 -3.73 5.57 -18.67
C ASP A 156 -5.00 4.71 -18.51
N ASP A 157 -5.02 3.53 -19.10
CA ASP A 157 -6.13 2.56 -19.04
C ASP A 157 -6.00 1.56 -17.86
N LYS A 158 -4.94 1.63 -17.07
CA LYS A 158 -4.73 0.73 -15.92
C LYS A 158 -5.88 0.73 -14.90
N PRO A 159 -6.51 1.88 -14.55
CA PRO A 159 -7.65 1.87 -13.65
C PRO A 159 -8.86 1.08 -14.17
N LEU A 160 -8.98 0.94 -15.50
CA LEU A 160 -10.02 0.12 -16.11
C LEU A 160 -9.68 -1.37 -16.08
N LYS A 161 -8.40 -1.71 -16.22
CA LYS A 161 -7.91 -3.10 -16.25
C LYS A 161 -7.80 -3.73 -14.85
N TYR A 162 -7.50 -2.91 -13.83
CA TYR A 162 -7.28 -3.34 -12.44
C TYR A 162 -8.18 -2.56 -11.47
N PRO A 163 -9.50 -2.60 -11.64
CA PRO A 163 -10.43 -1.71 -10.94
C PRO A 163 -10.31 -1.79 -9.41
N LEU A 164 -10.17 -2.99 -8.86
CA LEU A 164 -10.12 -3.21 -7.41
C LEU A 164 -8.97 -2.45 -6.74
N MET A 165 -7.79 -2.39 -7.37
CA MET A 165 -6.65 -1.64 -6.86
C MET A 165 -7.03 -0.16 -6.65
N PHE A 166 -7.65 0.46 -7.64
CA PHE A 166 -8.01 1.88 -7.59
C PHE A 166 -9.25 2.15 -6.73
N GLU A 167 -10.13 1.18 -6.57
CA GLU A 167 -11.27 1.24 -5.63
C GLU A 167 -10.82 1.25 -4.15
N LYS A 168 -9.74 0.52 -3.83
CA LYS A 168 -9.23 0.36 -2.47
C LYS A 168 -8.27 1.46 -2.01
N CYS A 169 -7.71 2.26 -2.94
CA CYS A 169 -6.72 3.27 -2.61
C CYS A 169 -7.33 4.65 -2.37
N GLN A 170 -6.97 5.28 -1.26
CA GLN A 170 -7.33 6.68 -0.97
C GLN A 170 -6.48 7.66 -1.76
N VAL A 171 -5.28 7.23 -2.19
CA VAL A 171 -4.36 8.05 -2.99
C VAL A 171 -3.89 7.28 -4.20
N VAL A 172 -3.81 7.96 -5.33
CA VAL A 172 -3.17 7.46 -6.56
C VAL A 172 -2.03 8.40 -6.96
N ILE A 173 -0.82 7.90 -7.00
CA ILE A 173 0.36 8.60 -7.50
C ILE A 173 0.55 8.24 -8.96
N ILE A 174 0.57 9.23 -9.86
CA ILE A 174 0.94 9.06 -11.26
C ILE A 174 2.39 9.48 -11.41
N ASN A 175 3.29 8.49 -11.41
CA ASN A 175 4.74 8.71 -11.43
C ASN A 175 5.30 8.78 -12.86
N LYS A 176 6.52 9.28 -12.98
CA LYS A 176 7.28 9.45 -14.23
C LYS A 176 6.63 10.40 -15.22
N ILE A 177 5.96 11.48 -14.75
CA ILE A 177 5.34 12.48 -15.62
C ILE A 177 6.37 13.15 -16.55
N ASP A 178 7.64 13.18 -16.16
CA ASP A 178 8.76 13.64 -17.00
C ASP A 178 8.93 12.81 -18.28
N SER A 179 8.35 11.60 -18.35
CA SER A 179 8.39 10.75 -19.53
C SER A 179 7.18 10.93 -20.47
N MET A 180 6.16 11.72 -20.09
CA MET A 180 4.93 11.91 -20.87
C MET A 180 5.19 12.24 -22.36
N PRO A 181 6.20 13.07 -22.73
CA PRO A 181 6.45 13.37 -24.14
C PRO A 181 6.83 12.16 -25.01
N ALA A 182 7.22 11.04 -24.38
CA ALA A 182 7.63 9.81 -25.08
C ALA A 182 6.53 8.74 -25.15
N PHE A 183 5.37 8.98 -24.53
CA PHE A 183 4.29 8.00 -24.42
C PHE A 183 2.95 8.63 -24.85
N ASP A 184 2.06 7.80 -25.38
CA ASP A 184 0.65 8.15 -25.59
C ASP A 184 -0.09 7.99 -24.25
N PHE A 185 0.01 9.03 -23.41
CA PHE A 185 -0.58 9.08 -22.09
C PHE A 185 -1.38 10.36 -21.91
N ASP A 186 -2.65 10.21 -21.57
CA ASP A 186 -3.57 11.32 -21.33
C ASP A 186 -3.86 11.46 -19.83
N MET A 187 -3.40 12.58 -19.25
CA MET A 187 -3.55 12.85 -17.82
C MET A 187 -5.01 13.05 -17.39
N ASP A 188 -5.83 13.66 -18.23
CA ASP A 188 -7.25 13.88 -17.92
C ASP A 188 -8.01 12.55 -18.00
N ARG A 189 -7.74 11.75 -19.04
CA ARG A 189 -8.33 10.41 -19.20
C ARG A 189 -8.00 9.49 -18.01
N VAL A 190 -6.75 9.46 -17.52
CA VAL A 190 -6.41 8.61 -16.37
C VAL A 190 -7.10 9.08 -15.09
N LYS A 191 -7.22 10.39 -14.87
CA LYS A 191 -7.96 10.95 -13.72
C LYS A 191 -9.45 10.58 -13.78
N ASP A 192 -10.06 10.70 -14.95
CA ASP A 192 -11.46 10.29 -15.16
C ASP A 192 -11.63 8.78 -14.90
N ASN A 193 -10.71 7.94 -15.39
CA ASN A 193 -10.72 6.51 -15.14
C ASN A 193 -10.56 6.16 -13.66
N ILE A 194 -9.74 6.90 -12.90
CA ILE A 194 -9.60 6.74 -11.44
C ILE A 194 -10.91 7.18 -10.76
N ALA A 195 -11.45 8.35 -11.10
CA ALA A 195 -12.67 8.88 -10.50
C ALA A 195 -13.89 7.96 -10.72
N MET A 196 -13.95 7.24 -11.86
CA MET A 196 -14.96 6.20 -12.07
C MET A 196 -14.86 5.02 -11.09
N ARG A 197 -13.68 4.76 -10.51
CA ARG A 197 -13.45 3.67 -9.54
C ARG A 197 -13.57 4.14 -8.11
N ASN A 198 -12.96 5.28 -7.83
CA ASN A 198 -13.01 5.92 -6.51
C ASN A 198 -13.02 7.44 -6.68
N PRO A 199 -14.20 8.08 -6.62
CA PRO A 199 -14.33 9.52 -6.76
C PRO A 199 -13.69 10.32 -5.62
N GLU A 200 -13.42 9.68 -4.48
CA GLU A 200 -12.78 10.30 -3.31
C GLU A 200 -11.24 10.20 -3.36
N ALA A 201 -10.67 9.45 -4.31
CA ALA A 201 -9.23 9.27 -4.39
C ALA A 201 -8.52 10.58 -4.75
N VAL A 202 -7.49 10.92 -3.98
CA VAL A 202 -6.62 12.06 -4.28
C VAL A 202 -5.54 11.65 -5.26
N VAL A 203 -5.34 12.41 -6.34
CA VAL A 203 -4.39 12.08 -7.41
C VAL A 203 -3.20 13.04 -7.40
N PHE A 204 -1.98 12.50 -7.31
CA PHE A 204 -0.73 13.25 -7.35
C PHE A 204 0.10 12.88 -8.58
N PRO A 205 0.14 13.72 -9.63
CA PRO A 205 1.11 13.59 -10.71
C PRO A 205 2.49 14.00 -10.22
N ILE A 206 3.49 13.09 -10.35
CA ILE A 206 4.84 13.32 -9.87
C ILE A 206 5.90 12.80 -10.85
N SER A 207 7.11 13.32 -10.70
CA SER A 207 8.34 12.65 -11.16
C SER A 207 9.27 12.47 -9.98
N ALA A 208 9.39 11.23 -9.47
CA ALA A 208 10.35 10.94 -8.41
C ALA A 208 11.81 11.17 -8.85
N ARG A 209 12.08 11.14 -10.16
CA ARG A 209 13.39 11.40 -10.74
C ARG A 209 13.79 12.89 -10.70
N THR A 210 12.85 13.79 -11.06
CA THR A 210 13.12 15.23 -11.14
C THR A 210 12.73 15.97 -9.87
N GLY A 211 11.89 15.36 -9.02
CA GLY A 211 11.30 15.97 -7.84
C GLY A 211 10.00 16.73 -8.12
N GLU A 212 9.57 16.85 -9.38
CA GLU A 212 8.33 17.53 -9.73
C GLU A 212 7.13 16.86 -9.07
N GLY A 213 6.25 17.64 -8.43
CA GLY A 213 5.06 17.18 -7.71
C GLY A 213 5.31 16.50 -6.36
N MET A 214 6.57 16.12 -6.05
CA MET A 214 6.90 15.42 -4.81
C MET A 214 6.61 16.24 -3.55
N ASP A 215 6.80 17.55 -3.60
CA ASP A 215 6.58 18.40 -2.42
C ASP A 215 5.09 18.48 -2.09
N ALA A 216 4.21 18.58 -3.09
CA ALA A 216 2.76 18.57 -2.87
C ALA A 216 2.26 17.25 -2.28
N TRP A 217 2.77 16.13 -2.79
CA TRP A 217 2.49 14.80 -2.24
C TRP A 217 2.96 14.68 -0.78
N CYS A 218 4.20 15.04 -0.50
CA CYS A 218 4.78 14.89 0.84
C CYS A 218 4.16 15.83 1.87
N GLU A 219 3.78 17.06 1.48
CA GLU A 219 3.06 18.00 2.35
C GLU A 219 1.68 17.44 2.73
N TRP A 220 0.93 16.97 1.74
CA TRP A 220 -0.37 16.33 2.00
C TRP A 220 -0.24 15.12 2.91
N LEU A 221 0.74 14.25 2.65
CA LEU A 221 0.97 13.05 3.46
C LEU A 221 1.37 13.40 4.90
N LYS A 222 2.23 14.40 5.07
CA LYS A 222 2.64 14.91 6.37
C LYS A 222 1.43 15.41 7.18
N ASP A 223 0.59 16.22 6.55
CA ASP A 223 -0.58 16.78 7.22
C ASP A 223 -1.61 15.71 7.58
N ASN A 224 -1.83 14.74 6.68
CA ASN A 224 -2.72 13.61 6.91
C ASN A 224 -2.22 12.72 8.06
N ALA A 225 -0.92 12.38 8.07
CA ALA A 225 -0.33 11.61 9.16
C ALA A 225 -0.36 12.37 10.50
N ALA A 226 -0.04 13.67 10.50
CA ALA A 226 -0.08 14.49 11.70
C ALA A 226 -1.51 14.62 12.27
N GLN A 227 -2.51 14.74 11.41
CA GLN A 227 -3.92 14.75 11.83
C GLN A 227 -4.29 13.40 12.46
N TYR A 228 -3.99 12.27 11.82
CA TYR A 228 -4.26 10.93 12.33
C TYR A 228 -3.62 10.71 13.70
N LEU A 229 -2.34 11.07 13.86
CA LEU A 229 -1.60 10.94 15.11
C LEU A 229 -2.11 11.90 16.19
N GLY A 230 -2.55 13.13 15.83
CA GLY A 230 -3.13 14.11 16.74
C GLY A 230 -4.52 13.73 17.25
N GLU A 231 -5.36 13.16 16.42
CA GLU A 231 -6.70 12.66 16.81
C GLU A 231 -6.62 11.52 17.83
N ASN A 232 -5.63 10.64 17.69
CA ASN A 232 -5.43 9.52 18.60
C ASN A 232 -4.97 9.92 20.02
N GLN A 233 -4.39 11.12 20.20
CA GLN A 233 -3.96 11.64 21.51
C GLN A 233 -5.10 12.27 22.31
N ASN A 234 -6.22 12.61 21.66
CA ASN A 234 -7.35 13.32 22.26
C ASN A 234 -8.58 12.42 22.53
N GLY A 235 -8.52 11.14 22.24
CA GLY A 235 -9.58 10.15 22.45
C GLY A 235 -9.25 9.16 23.55
#